data_83121a804db4fc1b2caf3faa9851f4e6
#
_entry.id   83121a804db4fc1b2caf3faa9851f4e6
#
_cell.length_a   1.000
_cell.length_b   1.000
_cell.length_c   1.000
_cell.angle_alpha   90.00
_cell.angle_beta   90.00
_cell.angle_gamma   90.00
#
_symmetry.space_group_name_H-M   'P 1'
#
loop_
_entity.id
_entity.type
_entity.pdbx_description
1 polymer ?
#
loop_
_entity_poly.entity_id
_entity_poly.type
_entity_poly.pdbx_seq_one_letter_code
_entity_poly.pdbx_strand_id
1 'polypeptide(L)'
;MAAQEDKINSSSTSSNYQRQTLLSLYNSGIARDVISWQLDISLEEVDKIIEEEEESKKQQSVSAKNASEISSIGNSFYLDAIVNIDLVIRNAQTRMWKALKSGGAQFDISMEETAKILNRFSRSKVTFVILHIDLVGSTQLSMTLPLDRLTTIIQTFTQEMSMIIALYGGYVLKYIGDAILAFFITNSDNNKDDTCQRQQDQLYLPCINAINCARSMIKVIENGINPILNQYDYPEMGVRVGIDVGEIALIQYGWDLHILDEKQIVKEPHHDILGYTVNVAVKMTSLANPNGLVVGQSVYHILDEKQKSTFEILNINSDAWSYMDEKSGTIYQVYSSKQQ
;
A
#
# COMPACT_ATOMS: atom_id res chain seq x y z
N MET A 1 -39.51 -22.84 24.86
CA MET A 1 -38.08 -22.92 25.15
C MET A 1 -37.16 -22.59 23.95
N ALA A 2 -37.62 -22.73 22.73
CA ALA A 2 -36.78 -22.43 21.52
C ALA A 2 -36.58 -20.91 21.20
N ALA A 3 -37.38 -20.02 21.74
CA ALA A 3 -37.31 -18.58 21.43
C ALA A 3 -36.36 -17.77 22.36
N GLN A 4 -35.74 -18.40 23.35
CA GLN A 4 -34.74 -17.78 24.23
C GLN A 4 -33.29 -18.09 23.87
N GLU A 5 -33.04 -19.18 23.17
CA GLU A 5 -31.68 -19.54 22.69
C GLU A 5 -31.22 -18.72 21.48
N ASP A 6 -32.14 -18.31 20.60
CA ASP A 6 -31.80 -17.49 19.43
C ASP A 6 -31.41 -16.03 19.77
N LYS A 7 -31.89 -15.51 20.93
CA LYS A 7 -31.53 -14.16 21.38
C LYS A 7 -30.17 -14.09 22.07
N ILE A 8 -29.69 -15.18 22.64
CA ILE A 8 -28.36 -15.23 23.31
C ILE A 8 -27.26 -15.40 22.28
N ASN A 9 -27.48 -16.12 21.19
CA ASN A 9 -26.48 -16.28 20.12
C ASN A 9 -26.33 -15.04 19.23
N SER A 10 -27.37 -14.24 19.05
CA SER A 10 -27.28 -13.01 18.23
C SER A 10 -26.60 -11.86 18.97
N SER A 11 -26.65 -11.81 20.30
CA SER A 11 -25.96 -10.76 21.10
C SER A 11 -24.46 -11.03 21.25
N SER A 12 -24.04 -12.29 21.33
CA SER A 12 -22.62 -12.66 21.44
C SER A 12 -21.86 -12.50 20.13
N THR A 13 -22.49 -12.75 18.99
CA THR A 13 -21.91 -12.51 17.66
C THR A 13 -21.79 -11.02 17.34
N SER A 14 -22.75 -10.20 17.72
CA SER A 14 -22.70 -8.74 17.53
C SER A 14 -21.59 -8.10 18.40
N SER A 15 -21.45 -8.52 19.65
CA SER A 15 -20.42 -8.03 20.57
C SER A 15 -19.00 -8.41 20.11
N ASN A 16 -18.83 -9.61 19.58
CA ASN A 16 -17.52 -10.07 19.09
C ASN A 16 -17.09 -9.33 17.79
N TYR A 17 -18.05 -9.00 16.94
CA TYR A 17 -17.82 -8.22 15.73
C TYR A 17 -17.44 -6.77 16.06
N GLN A 18 -18.10 -6.14 17.03
CA GLN A 18 -17.78 -4.79 17.48
C GLN A 18 -16.37 -4.73 18.12
N ARG A 19 -16.01 -5.74 18.94
CA ARG A 19 -14.66 -5.84 19.53
C ARG A 19 -13.58 -5.96 18.47
N GLN A 20 -13.74 -6.81 17.45
CA GLN A 20 -12.77 -6.96 16.37
C GLN A 20 -12.65 -5.70 15.53
N THR A 21 -13.75 -5.00 15.26
CA THR A 21 -13.75 -3.75 14.54
C THR A 21 -13.00 -2.66 15.31
N LEU A 22 -13.23 -2.56 16.63
CA LEU A 22 -12.55 -1.63 17.52
C LEU A 22 -11.04 -1.85 17.51
N LEU A 23 -10.61 -3.09 17.70
CA LEU A 23 -9.19 -3.43 17.71
C LEU A 23 -8.51 -3.19 16.34
N SER A 24 -9.23 -3.43 15.25
CA SER A 24 -8.75 -3.12 13.90
C SER A 24 -8.57 -1.62 13.69
N LEU A 25 -9.51 -0.80 14.16
CA LEU A 25 -9.42 0.66 14.10
C LEU A 25 -8.25 1.19 14.96
N TYR A 26 -8.11 0.66 16.18
CA TYR A 26 -7.01 1.04 17.07
C TYR A 26 -5.63 0.66 16.51
N ASN A 27 -5.48 -0.56 16.00
CA ASN A 27 -4.24 -1.02 15.36
C ASN A 27 -3.93 -0.26 14.04
N SER A 28 -4.92 0.38 13.44
CA SER A 28 -4.76 1.28 12.28
C SER A 28 -4.42 2.72 12.68
N GLY A 29 -4.14 2.98 13.98
CA GLY A 29 -3.71 4.28 14.48
C GLY A 29 -4.85 5.29 14.68
N ILE A 30 -6.12 4.85 14.68
CA ILE A 30 -7.25 5.74 14.94
C ILE A 30 -7.32 6.06 16.44
N ALA A 31 -7.47 7.33 16.78
CA ALA A 31 -7.55 7.79 18.16
C ALA A 31 -8.80 7.21 18.88
N ARG A 32 -8.66 6.92 20.18
CA ARG A 32 -9.67 6.23 21.00
C ARG A 32 -11.02 6.96 21.06
N ASP A 33 -10.99 8.27 21.12
CA ASP A 33 -12.16 9.15 21.08
C ASP A 33 -12.91 9.07 19.74
N VAL A 34 -12.17 8.96 18.64
CA VAL A 34 -12.74 8.78 17.29
C VAL A 34 -13.38 7.39 17.16
N ILE A 35 -12.76 6.36 17.72
CA ILE A 35 -13.29 4.99 17.75
C ILE A 35 -14.61 4.96 18.57
N SER A 36 -14.62 5.58 19.74
CA SER A 36 -15.80 5.73 20.59
C SER A 36 -16.96 6.35 19.80
N TRP A 37 -16.69 7.40 19.06
CA TRP A 37 -17.68 8.13 18.27
C TRP A 37 -18.15 7.36 17.03
N GLN A 38 -17.27 6.60 16.39
CA GLN A 38 -17.61 5.81 15.20
C GLN A 38 -18.46 4.56 15.53
N LEU A 39 -18.20 3.95 16.67
CA LEU A 39 -18.87 2.72 17.08
C LEU A 39 -20.05 2.95 18.03
N ASP A 40 -20.32 4.21 18.41
CA ASP A 40 -21.36 4.62 19.37
C ASP A 40 -21.25 3.87 20.71
N ILE A 41 -20.01 3.76 21.22
CA ILE A 41 -19.69 3.13 22.51
C ILE A 41 -18.94 4.13 23.39
N SER A 42 -18.99 3.96 24.71
CA SER A 42 -18.32 4.86 25.64
C SER A 42 -16.78 4.78 25.51
N LEU A 43 -16.10 5.89 25.80
CA LEU A 43 -14.62 5.93 25.80
C LEU A 43 -14.04 4.93 26.81
N GLU A 44 -14.72 4.77 27.98
CA GLU A 44 -14.33 3.79 29.01
C GLU A 44 -14.39 2.34 28.50
N GLU A 45 -15.35 2.04 27.64
CA GLU A 45 -15.49 0.71 27.03
C GLU A 45 -14.43 0.48 25.95
N VAL A 46 -14.07 1.51 25.18
CA VAL A 46 -12.94 1.49 24.23
C VAL A 46 -11.63 1.23 24.97
N ASP A 47 -11.36 1.98 26.05
CA ASP A 47 -10.14 1.85 26.84
C ASP A 47 -10.03 0.46 27.47
N LYS A 48 -11.10 -0.06 28.03
CA LYS A 48 -11.15 -1.40 28.62
C LYS A 48 -10.80 -2.50 27.61
N ILE A 49 -11.37 -2.45 26.42
CA ILE A 49 -11.11 -3.45 25.36
C ILE A 49 -9.65 -3.39 24.89
N ILE A 50 -9.09 -2.19 24.79
CA ILE A 50 -7.69 -1.99 24.38
C ILE A 50 -6.73 -2.50 25.47
N GLU A 51 -6.98 -2.18 26.75
CA GLU A 51 -6.17 -2.64 27.87
C GLU A 51 -6.16 -4.18 27.98
N GLU A 52 -7.34 -4.82 27.87
CA GLU A 52 -7.46 -6.28 27.84
C GLU A 52 -6.61 -6.91 26.70
N GLU A 53 -6.57 -6.29 25.52
CA GLU A 53 -5.78 -6.77 24.39
C GLU A 53 -4.27 -6.56 24.60
N GLU A 54 -3.89 -5.41 25.16
CA GLU A 54 -2.48 -5.10 25.47
C GLU A 54 -1.93 -6.02 26.59
N GLU A 55 -2.75 -6.34 27.60
CA GLU A 55 -2.38 -7.32 28.62
C GLU A 55 -2.24 -8.74 28.06
N SER A 56 -3.14 -9.14 27.17
CA SER A 56 -3.07 -10.42 26.47
C SER A 56 -1.80 -10.54 25.63
N LYS A 57 -1.44 -9.47 24.90
CA LYS A 57 -0.19 -9.38 24.13
C LYS A 57 1.06 -9.40 25.03
N LYS A 58 1.04 -8.75 26.19
CA LYS A 58 2.12 -8.80 27.16
C LYS A 58 2.32 -10.20 27.74
N GLN A 59 1.25 -10.93 28.06
CA GLN A 59 1.33 -12.32 28.52
C GLN A 59 1.88 -13.27 27.45
N GLN A 60 1.47 -13.08 26.19
CA GLN A 60 2.03 -13.84 25.06
C GLN A 60 3.51 -13.50 24.79
N SER A 61 3.92 -12.24 24.96
CA SER A 61 5.31 -11.80 24.79
C SER A 61 6.25 -12.33 25.90
N VAL A 62 5.74 -12.55 27.12
CA VAL A 62 6.50 -13.16 28.22
C VAL A 62 6.71 -14.65 27.97
N SER A 63 5.74 -15.35 27.39
CA SER A 63 5.89 -16.76 26.99
C SER A 63 6.85 -16.93 25.79
N ALA A 64 6.92 -15.95 24.90
CA ALA A 64 7.83 -15.94 23.75
C ALA A 64 9.26 -15.54 24.10
N LYS A 65 9.49 -14.74 25.16
CA LYS A 65 10.83 -14.35 25.61
C LYS A 65 11.67 -15.51 26.15
N ASN A 66 11.05 -16.57 26.65
CA ASN A 66 11.75 -17.76 27.12
C ASN A 66 12.16 -18.73 26.00
N ALA A 67 11.77 -18.48 24.75
CA ALA A 67 12.15 -19.28 23.59
C ALA A 67 13.08 -18.56 22.58
N SER A 68 13.49 -17.31 22.83
CA SER A 68 14.15 -16.47 21.81
C SER A 68 15.51 -15.90 22.21
N GLU A 69 16.27 -16.53 23.14
CA GLU A 69 17.65 -16.11 23.36
C GLU A 69 18.67 -16.69 22.35
N ILE A 70 18.23 -17.39 21.31
CA ILE A 70 19.10 -17.85 20.23
C ILE A 70 18.49 -17.43 18.88
N SER A 71 18.70 -16.23 18.48
CA SER A 71 18.91 -15.70 17.12
C SER A 71 18.48 -14.24 16.99
N SER A 72 19.18 -13.35 17.64
CA SER A 72 19.08 -11.93 17.37
C SER A 72 20.11 -11.54 16.34
N ILE A 73 19.78 -11.61 15.06
CA ILE A 73 20.30 -10.73 13.99
C ILE A 73 19.42 -10.99 12.75
N GLY A 74 18.55 -10.05 12.41
CA GLY A 74 18.23 -9.76 11.02
C GLY A 74 17.25 -10.63 10.27
N ASN A 75 16.16 -11.09 10.86
CA ASN A 75 15.05 -11.61 10.06
C ASN A 75 13.85 -10.65 10.15
N SER A 76 13.80 -9.68 9.25
CA SER A 76 12.52 -9.04 8.91
C SER A 76 11.71 -10.07 8.13
N PHE A 77 10.78 -10.75 8.80
CA PHE A 77 9.87 -11.68 8.16
C PHE A 77 8.87 -10.87 7.32
N TYR A 78 8.97 -10.98 6.01
CA TYR A 78 7.86 -10.62 5.15
C TYR A 78 6.80 -11.70 5.32
N LEU A 79 5.72 -11.34 6.01
CA LEU A 79 4.52 -12.15 6.05
C LEU A 79 3.74 -11.93 4.76
N ASP A 80 3.15 -13.00 4.23
CA ASP A 80 2.11 -12.88 3.21
C ASP A 80 1.00 -12.01 3.81
N ALA A 81 0.71 -10.88 3.16
CA ALA A 81 -0.26 -9.93 3.67
C ALA A 81 -1.68 -10.47 3.52
N ILE A 82 -2.28 -10.89 4.62
CA ILE A 82 -3.68 -11.31 4.65
C ILE A 82 -4.56 -10.07 4.85
N VAL A 83 -5.09 -9.54 3.75
CA VAL A 83 -5.94 -8.35 3.76
C VAL A 83 -7.40 -8.72 3.51
N ASN A 84 -8.30 -8.29 4.40
CA ASN A 84 -9.73 -8.41 4.17
C ASN A 84 -10.19 -7.29 3.22
N ILE A 85 -10.23 -7.59 1.94
CA ILE A 85 -10.53 -6.61 0.89
C ILE A 85 -11.96 -6.03 1.02
N ASP A 86 -12.94 -6.80 1.48
CA ASP A 86 -14.31 -6.31 1.64
C ASP A 86 -14.41 -5.24 2.74
N LEU A 87 -13.60 -5.39 3.80
CA LEU A 87 -13.50 -4.38 4.85
C LEU A 87 -12.82 -3.10 4.31
N VAL A 88 -11.75 -3.25 3.54
CA VAL A 88 -11.05 -2.11 2.92
C VAL A 88 -11.98 -1.35 1.99
N ILE A 89 -12.76 -2.04 1.14
CA ILE A 89 -13.74 -1.44 0.23
C ILE A 89 -14.81 -0.66 1.04
N ARG A 90 -15.40 -1.25 2.07
CA ARG A 90 -16.41 -0.57 2.91
C ARG A 90 -15.86 0.67 3.60
N ASN A 91 -14.64 0.59 4.09
CA ASN A 91 -13.98 1.73 4.72
C ASN A 91 -13.71 2.84 3.70
N ALA A 92 -13.27 2.51 2.49
CA ALA A 92 -13.05 3.46 1.42
C ALA A 92 -14.36 4.16 0.99
N GLN A 93 -15.46 3.42 0.86
CA GLN A 93 -16.80 3.98 0.62
C GLN A 93 -17.17 5.00 1.70
N THR A 94 -17.00 4.61 2.96
CA THR A 94 -17.34 5.46 4.11
C THR A 94 -16.51 6.74 4.13
N ARG A 95 -15.20 6.64 3.89
CA ARG A 95 -14.31 7.81 3.87
C ARG A 95 -14.60 8.73 2.70
N MET A 96 -14.78 8.19 1.50
CA MET A 96 -15.14 8.99 0.31
C MET A 96 -16.48 9.71 0.53
N TRP A 97 -17.49 9.01 1.02
CA TRP A 97 -18.80 9.62 1.30
C TRP A 97 -18.69 10.74 2.34
N LYS A 98 -17.98 10.51 3.45
CA LYS A 98 -17.75 11.54 4.48
C LYS A 98 -17.01 12.75 3.91
N ALA A 99 -15.94 12.54 3.15
CA ALA A 99 -15.15 13.60 2.56
C ALA A 99 -16.00 14.48 1.62
N LEU A 100 -16.81 13.86 0.77
CA LEU A 100 -17.70 14.60 -0.13
C LEU A 100 -18.81 15.35 0.62
N LYS A 101 -19.31 14.81 1.72
CA LYS A 101 -20.35 15.44 2.54
C LYS A 101 -19.81 16.59 3.38
N SER A 102 -18.64 16.44 4.00
CA SER A 102 -18.04 17.47 4.88
C SER A 102 -17.24 18.54 4.14
N GLY A 103 -16.92 18.32 2.86
CA GLY A 103 -16.09 19.21 2.06
C GLY A 103 -14.61 19.20 2.38
N GLY A 104 -14.10 18.13 3.01
CA GLY A 104 -12.68 17.96 3.31
C GLY A 104 -12.31 16.50 3.59
N ALA A 105 -11.16 16.09 3.08
CA ALA A 105 -10.53 14.82 3.45
C ALA A 105 -9.58 15.08 4.63
N GLN A 106 -9.62 14.22 5.66
CA GLN A 106 -8.55 14.16 6.66
C GLN A 106 -7.41 13.34 6.08
N PHE A 107 -6.22 13.91 6.04
CA PHE A 107 -5.04 13.28 5.50
C PHE A 107 -4.07 12.96 6.64
N ASP A 108 -4.02 11.71 7.08
CA ASP A 108 -3.26 11.26 8.25
C ASP A 108 -2.07 10.34 7.88
N ILE A 109 -1.48 10.50 6.68
CA ILE A 109 -0.37 9.65 6.28
C ILE A 109 0.94 10.29 6.68
N SER A 110 1.66 9.62 7.58
CA SER A 110 3.02 9.99 7.95
C SER A 110 4.04 9.38 6.99
N MET A 111 4.94 10.23 6.49
CA MET A 111 6.09 9.80 5.68
C MET A 111 7.33 9.48 6.53
N GLU A 112 7.22 9.53 7.86
CA GLU A 112 8.34 9.32 8.76
C GLU A 112 8.98 7.93 8.64
N GLU A 113 8.16 6.89 8.47
CA GLU A 113 8.68 5.53 8.29
C GLU A 113 9.45 5.39 6.99
N THR A 114 8.94 5.97 5.91
CA THR A 114 9.63 6.03 4.62
C THR A 114 10.98 6.73 4.76
N ALA A 115 11.01 7.89 5.42
CA ALA A 115 12.24 8.64 5.66
C ALA A 115 13.26 7.83 6.49
N LYS A 116 12.82 7.17 7.57
CA LYS A 116 13.69 6.29 8.40
C LYS A 116 14.29 5.14 7.58
N ILE A 117 13.49 4.54 6.72
CA ILE A 117 13.97 3.44 5.84
C ILE A 117 14.98 3.95 4.84
N LEU A 118 14.67 5.05 4.14
CA LEU A 118 15.59 5.63 3.16
C LEU A 118 16.90 6.06 3.81
N ASN A 119 16.85 6.64 5.01
CA ASN A 119 18.04 6.97 5.80
C ASN A 119 18.91 5.73 6.10
N ARG A 120 18.28 4.59 6.46
CA ARG A 120 19.00 3.33 6.76
C ARG A 120 19.77 2.81 5.55
N PHE A 121 19.23 2.96 4.36
CA PHE A 121 19.85 2.52 3.10
C PHE A 121 20.62 3.64 2.37
N SER A 122 20.77 4.82 2.98
CA SER A 122 21.48 5.95 2.38
C SER A 122 22.87 5.55 1.87
N ARG A 123 23.18 5.97 0.65
CA ARG A 123 24.45 5.68 -0.07
C ARG A 123 24.69 4.20 -0.38
N SER A 124 23.67 3.37 -0.36
CA SER A 124 23.77 1.97 -0.75
C SER A 124 23.02 1.71 -2.06
N LYS A 125 23.40 0.64 -2.74
CA LYS A 125 22.60 0.03 -3.80
C LYS A 125 21.77 -1.07 -3.15
N VAL A 126 20.47 -1.04 -3.40
CA VAL A 126 19.53 -2.00 -2.84
C VAL A 126 18.55 -2.46 -3.90
N THR A 127 18.04 -3.67 -3.75
CA THR A 127 16.97 -4.17 -4.62
C THR A 127 15.64 -3.87 -3.98
N PHE A 128 14.77 -3.15 -4.70
CA PHE A 128 13.39 -2.88 -4.28
C PHE A 128 12.41 -3.31 -5.36
N VAL A 129 11.20 -3.67 -4.93
CA VAL A 129 10.06 -3.72 -5.83
C VAL A 129 9.47 -2.32 -5.90
N ILE A 130 9.35 -1.78 -7.09
CA ILE A 130 8.81 -0.45 -7.37
C ILE A 130 7.39 -0.61 -7.87
N LEU A 131 6.46 0.12 -7.27
CA LEU A 131 5.08 0.22 -7.70
C LEU A 131 4.79 1.68 -8.06
N HIS A 132 4.28 1.89 -9.26
CA HIS A 132 3.77 3.18 -9.70
C HIS A 132 2.30 3.03 -10.05
N ILE A 133 1.46 3.88 -9.47
CA ILE A 133 0.02 3.98 -9.77
C ILE A 133 -0.29 5.35 -10.32
N ASP A 134 -1.08 5.39 -11.38
CA ASP A 134 -1.52 6.58 -12.07
C ASP A 134 -3.05 6.60 -12.19
N LEU A 135 -3.65 7.76 -11.98
CA LEU A 135 -5.09 7.94 -12.02
C LEU A 135 -5.56 8.17 -13.46
N VAL A 136 -6.51 7.36 -13.91
CA VAL A 136 -7.19 7.54 -15.19
C VAL A 136 -8.45 8.35 -14.99
N GLY A 137 -8.64 9.39 -15.84
CA GLY A 137 -9.82 10.24 -15.80
C GLY A 137 -9.66 11.53 -14.99
N SER A 138 -8.49 11.78 -14.38
CA SER A 138 -8.22 13.00 -13.61
C SER A 138 -8.44 14.29 -14.42
N THR A 139 -8.07 14.28 -15.69
CA THR A 139 -8.31 15.40 -16.61
C THR A 139 -9.81 15.63 -16.81
N GLN A 140 -10.61 14.58 -17.00
CA GLN A 140 -12.06 14.70 -17.15
C GLN A 140 -12.70 15.22 -15.86
N LEU A 141 -12.27 14.72 -14.70
CA LEU A 141 -12.71 15.22 -13.40
C LEU A 141 -12.40 16.72 -13.25
N SER A 142 -11.18 17.15 -13.62
CA SER A 142 -10.76 18.55 -13.53
C SER A 142 -11.53 19.50 -14.46
N MET A 143 -12.03 18.98 -15.58
CA MET A 143 -12.86 19.75 -16.50
C MET A 143 -14.33 19.82 -16.08
N THR A 144 -14.78 18.88 -15.26
CA THR A 144 -16.20 18.71 -14.91
C THR A 144 -16.52 19.22 -13.51
N LEU A 145 -15.58 19.16 -12.58
CA LEU A 145 -15.81 19.44 -11.16
C LEU A 145 -15.20 20.78 -10.73
N PRO A 146 -15.85 21.50 -9.78
CA PRO A 146 -15.22 22.62 -9.08
C PRO A 146 -13.93 22.16 -8.36
N LEU A 147 -12.94 23.05 -8.29
CA LEU A 147 -11.61 22.75 -7.73
C LEU A 147 -11.67 22.14 -6.32
N ASP A 148 -12.55 22.62 -5.45
CA ASP A 148 -12.70 22.10 -4.07
C ASP A 148 -13.15 20.64 -4.07
N ARG A 149 -14.07 20.28 -4.98
CA ARG A 149 -14.55 18.90 -5.12
C ARG A 149 -13.48 18.00 -5.70
N LEU A 150 -12.79 18.46 -6.74
CA LEU A 150 -11.65 17.78 -7.33
C LEU A 150 -10.58 17.50 -6.28
N THR A 151 -10.18 18.53 -5.51
CA THR A 151 -9.17 18.40 -4.45
C THR A 151 -9.60 17.36 -3.40
N THR A 152 -10.84 17.40 -2.94
CA THR A 152 -11.39 16.41 -1.98
C THR A 152 -11.31 14.99 -2.52
N ILE A 153 -11.68 14.79 -3.79
CA ILE A 153 -11.65 13.46 -4.43
C ILE A 153 -10.21 12.95 -4.56
N ILE A 154 -9.30 13.77 -5.08
CA ILE A 154 -7.89 13.39 -5.28
C ILE A 154 -7.20 13.11 -3.93
N GLN A 155 -7.43 13.93 -2.92
CA GLN A 155 -6.89 13.70 -1.58
C GLN A 155 -7.40 12.38 -0.97
N THR A 156 -8.71 12.10 -1.09
CA THR A 156 -9.28 10.85 -0.59
C THR A 156 -8.74 9.65 -1.36
N PHE A 157 -8.66 9.74 -2.69
CA PHE A 157 -8.02 8.71 -3.53
C PHE A 157 -6.59 8.44 -3.07
N THR A 158 -5.78 9.48 -2.94
CA THR A 158 -4.37 9.37 -2.54
C THR A 158 -4.24 8.71 -1.16
N GLN A 159 -5.09 9.08 -0.21
CA GLN A 159 -5.13 8.47 1.12
C GLN A 159 -5.49 6.98 1.05
N GLU A 160 -6.53 6.61 0.31
CA GLU A 160 -6.93 5.21 0.18
C GLU A 160 -5.82 4.36 -0.44
N MET A 161 -5.20 4.82 -1.52
CA MET A 161 -4.12 4.09 -2.18
C MET A 161 -2.91 3.94 -1.26
N SER A 162 -2.56 4.97 -0.50
CA SER A 162 -1.44 4.93 0.44
C SER A 162 -1.70 3.96 1.61
N MET A 163 -2.92 3.93 2.11
CA MET A 163 -3.32 2.94 3.13
C MET A 163 -3.23 1.51 2.61
N ILE A 164 -3.65 1.26 1.37
CA ILE A 164 -3.53 -0.07 0.75
C ILE A 164 -2.06 -0.45 0.60
N ILE A 165 -1.19 0.47 0.15
CA ILE A 165 0.26 0.24 0.08
C ILE A 165 0.80 -0.22 1.44
N ALA A 166 0.47 0.50 2.51
CA ALA A 166 0.91 0.17 3.86
C ALA A 166 0.37 -1.19 4.36
N LEU A 167 -0.90 -1.52 4.05
CA LEU A 167 -1.50 -2.82 4.40
C LEU A 167 -0.75 -4.01 3.80
N TYR A 168 -0.13 -3.82 2.64
CA TYR A 168 0.68 -4.85 1.96
C TYR A 168 2.18 -4.75 2.27
N GLY A 169 2.58 -3.92 3.25
CA GLY A 169 3.97 -3.76 3.67
C GLY A 169 4.82 -2.92 2.72
N GLY A 170 4.20 -2.11 1.87
CA GLY A 170 4.86 -1.13 1.02
C GLY A 170 4.98 0.24 1.69
N TYR A 171 5.81 1.08 1.10
CA TYR A 171 6.09 2.44 1.55
C TYR A 171 5.88 3.43 0.42
N VAL A 172 5.12 4.48 0.68
CA VAL A 172 4.98 5.58 -0.29
C VAL A 172 6.27 6.37 -0.33
N LEU A 173 6.87 6.50 -1.51
CA LEU A 173 8.06 7.32 -1.72
C LEU A 173 7.68 8.78 -1.92
N LYS A 174 6.77 9.04 -2.85
CA LYS A 174 6.32 10.39 -3.19
C LYS A 174 5.01 10.39 -3.98
N TYR A 175 4.36 11.53 -3.94
CA TYR A 175 3.20 11.85 -4.77
C TYR A 175 3.64 12.71 -5.94
N ILE A 176 3.15 12.41 -7.15
CA ILE A 176 3.47 13.12 -8.39
C ILE A 176 2.16 13.52 -9.06
N GLY A 177 1.61 14.65 -8.63
CA GLY A 177 0.25 15.04 -9.02
C GLY A 177 -0.79 14.07 -8.46
N ASP A 178 -1.48 13.36 -9.33
CA ASP A 178 -2.45 12.32 -9.04
C ASP A 178 -1.84 10.90 -9.06
N ALA A 179 -0.54 10.77 -9.35
CA ALA A 179 0.19 9.51 -9.31
C ALA A 179 0.92 9.30 -7.98
N ILE A 180 1.13 8.04 -7.61
CA ILE A 180 1.89 7.65 -6.42
C ILE A 180 3.02 6.72 -6.84
N LEU A 181 4.23 7.01 -6.37
CA LEU A 181 5.37 6.13 -6.46
C LEU A 181 5.64 5.50 -5.10
N ALA A 182 5.67 4.19 -5.04
CA ALA A 182 5.86 3.41 -3.83
C ALA A 182 6.89 2.30 -4.03
N PHE A 183 7.39 1.74 -2.94
CA PHE A 183 8.34 0.63 -2.99
C PHE A 183 8.07 -0.40 -1.89
N PHE A 184 8.52 -1.63 -2.15
CA PHE A 184 8.54 -2.72 -1.18
C PHE A 184 10.00 -3.14 -1.00
N ILE A 185 10.41 -3.27 0.25
CA ILE A 185 11.78 -3.66 0.59
C ILE A 185 11.96 -5.15 0.30
N THR A 186 13.12 -5.54 -0.19
CA THR A 186 13.50 -6.95 -0.35
C THR A 186 14.56 -7.33 0.67
N ASN A 187 14.58 -8.59 1.08
CA ASN A 187 15.60 -9.12 1.98
C ASN A 187 16.89 -9.46 1.20
N SER A 188 17.52 -8.48 0.60
CA SER A 188 18.84 -8.72 0.01
C SER A 188 19.92 -8.51 1.08
N ASP A 189 20.20 -9.53 1.87
CA ASP A 189 21.47 -9.60 2.58
C ASP A 189 22.57 -9.72 1.54
N ASN A 190 23.54 -8.78 1.57
CA ASN A 190 24.71 -8.74 0.68
C ASN A 190 25.69 -9.91 0.91
N ASN A 191 25.25 -11.05 1.41
CA ASN A 191 26.05 -12.26 1.55
C ASN A 191 26.18 -12.94 0.19
N LYS A 192 27.34 -12.80 -0.41
CA LYS A 192 27.73 -13.28 -1.76
C LYS A 192 27.65 -14.79 -1.97
N ASP A 193 27.23 -15.55 -0.96
CA ASP A 193 27.15 -17.03 -0.98
C ASP A 193 25.73 -17.55 -1.24
N ASP A 194 24.74 -16.68 -1.52
CA ASP A 194 23.37 -17.12 -1.73
C ASP A 194 23.19 -17.76 -3.11
N THR A 195 22.74 -19.02 -3.08
CA THR A 195 22.32 -19.74 -4.28
C THR A 195 21.19 -18.97 -4.98
N CYS A 196 21.13 -19.03 -6.32
CA CYS A 196 20.13 -18.35 -7.15
C CYS A 196 18.67 -18.59 -6.68
N GLN A 197 18.42 -19.73 -6.06
CA GLN A 197 17.12 -20.15 -5.53
C GLN A 197 16.73 -19.35 -4.26
N ARG A 198 17.68 -19.07 -3.35
CA ARG A 198 17.41 -18.23 -2.18
C ARG A 198 17.12 -16.78 -2.54
N GLN A 199 17.80 -16.22 -3.53
CA GLN A 199 17.53 -14.87 -4.01
C GLN A 199 16.11 -14.78 -4.60
N GLN A 200 15.66 -15.81 -5.31
CA GLN A 200 14.31 -15.86 -5.87
C GLN A 200 13.24 -15.93 -4.79
N ASP A 201 13.46 -16.73 -3.74
CA ASP A 201 12.56 -16.83 -2.58
C ASP A 201 12.46 -15.51 -1.81
N GLN A 202 13.57 -14.77 -1.68
CA GLN A 202 13.61 -13.47 -0.99
C GLN A 202 12.86 -12.35 -1.75
N LEU A 203 12.77 -12.44 -3.09
CA LEU A 203 12.08 -11.47 -3.92
C LEU A 203 10.61 -11.82 -4.14
N TYR A 204 10.23 -13.10 -3.99
CA TYR A 204 8.89 -13.58 -4.29
C TYR A 204 7.81 -12.88 -3.47
N LEU A 205 7.91 -12.88 -2.14
CA LEU A 205 6.91 -12.28 -1.26
C LEU A 205 6.73 -10.77 -1.48
N PRO A 206 7.77 -9.94 -1.57
CA PRO A 206 7.60 -8.52 -1.91
C PRO A 206 6.92 -8.30 -3.26
N CYS A 207 7.24 -9.12 -4.28
CA CYS A 207 6.59 -9.03 -5.59
C CYS A 207 5.10 -9.40 -5.51
N ILE A 208 4.76 -10.48 -4.81
CA ILE A 208 3.36 -10.92 -4.62
C ILE A 208 2.57 -9.89 -3.81
N ASN A 209 3.15 -9.33 -2.76
CA ASN A 209 2.50 -8.28 -1.97
C ASN A 209 2.23 -7.05 -2.84
N ALA A 210 3.17 -6.62 -3.67
CA ALA A 210 2.98 -5.51 -4.60
C ALA A 210 1.88 -5.79 -5.63
N ILE A 211 1.82 -7.01 -6.19
CA ILE A 211 0.77 -7.43 -7.13
C ILE A 211 -0.61 -7.46 -6.45
N ASN A 212 -0.70 -8.04 -5.26
CA ASN A 212 -1.96 -8.10 -4.51
C ASN A 212 -2.40 -6.71 -4.05
N CYS A 213 -1.46 -5.84 -3.69
CA CYS A 213 -1.69 -4.42 -3.43
C CYS A 213 -2.36 -3.75 -4.64
N ALA A 214 -1.77 -3.89 -5.84
CA ALA A 214 -2.32 -3.34 -7.08
C ALA A 214 -3.73 -3.86 -7.40
N ARG A 215 -3.96 -5.17 -7.26
CA ARG A 215 -5.28 -5.77 -7.44
C ARG A 215 -6.31 -5.23 -6.45
N SER A 216 -5.89 -4.99 -5.21
CA SER A 216 -6.76 -4.39 -4.19
C SER A 216 -7.07 -2.93 -4.46
N MET A 217 -6.09 -2.16 -4.96
CA MET A 217 -6.30 -0.78 -5.39
C MET A 217 -7.38 -0.70 -6.48
N ILE A 218 -7.28 -1.53 -7.52
CA ILE A 218 -8.27 -1.60 -8.60
C ILE A 218 -9.66 -1.91 -8.03
N LYS A 219 -9.79 -2.94 -7.19
CA LYS A 219 -11.07 -3.30 -6.55
C LYS A 219 -11.65 -2.18 -5.69
N VAL A 220 -10.81 -1.45 -4.97
CA VAL A 220 -11.26 -0.31 -4.14
C VAL A 220 -11.75 0.85 -5.00
N ILE A 221 -11.13 1.09 -6.14
CA ILE A 221 -11.65 2.09 -7.10
C ILE A 221 -13.01 1.65 -7.63
N GLU A 222 -13.10 0.42 -8.16
CA GLU A 222 -14.33 -0.06 -8.82
C GLU A 222 -15.50 -0.23 -7.85
N ASN A 223 -15.25 -0.84 -6.68
CA ASN A 223 -16.32 -1.23 -5.76
C ASN A 223 -16.40 -0.32 -4.51
N GLY A 224 -15.38 0.51 -4.27
CA GLY A 224 -15.32 1.42 -3.13
C GLY A 224 -15.62 2.86 -3.53
N ILE A 225 -14.79 3.45 -4.35
CA ILE A 225 -14.82 4.89 -4.66
C ILE A 225 -15.88 5.21 -5.72
N ASN A 226 -15.86 4.53 -6.88
CA ASN A 226 -16.77 4.82 -7.98
C ASN A 226 -18.27 4.73 -7.61
N PRO A 227 -18.75 3.74 -6.82
CA PRO A 227 -20.14 3.73 -6.38
C PRO A 227 -20.56 4.97 -5.58
N ILE A 228 -19.62 5.59 -4.86
CA ILE A 228 -19.89 6.83 -4.12
C ILE A 228 -19.88 8.03 -5.06
N LEU A 229 -18.93 8.09 -6.02
CA LEU A 229 -18.92 9.15 -7.04
C LEU A 229 -20.22 9.16 -7.87
N ASN A 230 -20.70 7.98 -8.25
CA ASN A 230 -21.94 7.80 -9.00
C ASN A 230 -23.18 8.32 -8.25
N GLN A 231 -23.19 8.26 -6.90
CA GLN A 231 -24.28 8.87 -6.11
C GLN A 231 -24.34 10.40 -6.21
N TYR A 232 -23.26 11.03 -6.62
CA TYR A 232 -23.15 12.48 -6.82
C TYR A 232 -23.14 12.88 -8.30
N ASP A 233 -23.41 11.95 -9.20
CA ASP A 233 -23.31 12.15 -10.66
C ASP A 233 -21.91 12.64 -11.11
N TYR A 234 -20.85 12.22 -10.40
CA TYR A 234 -19.47 12.52 -10.74
C TYR A 234 -18.89 11.44 -11.66
N PRO A 235 -17.96 11.81 -12.57
CA PRO A 235 -17.30 10.84 -13.42
C PRO A 235 -16.57 9.76 -12.64
N GLU A 236 -16.61 8.52 -13.15
CA GLU A 236 -15.83 7.43 -12.60
C GLU A 236 -14.33 7.64 -12.82
N MET A 237 -13.54 7.07 -11.90
CA MET A 237 -12.10 7.03 -11.98
C MET A 237 -11.65 5.60 -12.32
N GLY A 238 -10.49 5.50 -12.95
CA GLY A 238 -9.76 4.26 -13.11
C GLY A 238 -8.33 4.44 -12.63
N VAL A 239 -7.58 3.35 -12.53
CA VAL A 239 -6.16 3.39 -12.22
C VAL A 239 -5.37 2.52 -13.18
N ARG A 240 -4.10 2.87 -13.36
CA ARG A 240 -3.10 2.06 -14.05
C ARG A 240 -1.98 1.77 -13.08
N VAL A 241 -1.52 0.54 -13.00
CA VAL A 241 -0.45 0.17 -12.10
C VAL A 241 0.67 -0.50 -12.87
N GLY A 242 1.90 -0.05 -12.62
CA GLY A 242 3.13 -0.65 -13.14
C GLY A 242 4.01 -1.12 -12.00
N ILE A 243 4.52 -2.37 -12.06
CA ILE A 243 5.37 -2.95 -11.03
C ILE A 243 6.62 -3.54 -11.67
N ASP A 244 7.78 -3.16 -11.16
CA ASP A 244 9.05 -3.77 -11.53
C ASP A 244 9.95 -4.00 -10.31
N VAL A 245 10.98 -4.83 -10.47
CA VAL A 245 11.94 -5.15 -9.41
C VAL A 245 13.36 -5.09 -9.93
N GLY A 246 14.24 -4.46 -9.18
CA GLY A 246 15.65 -4.38 -9.54
C GLY A 246 16.47 -3.49 -8.62
N GLU A 247 17.76 -3.38 -8.94
CA GLU A 247 18.70 -2.55 -8.21
C GLU A 247 18.38 -1.05 -8.40
N ILE A 248 18.36 -0.33 -7.29
CA ILE A 248 18.20 1.12 -7.24
C ILE A 248 19.30 1.75 -6.39
N ALA A 249 19.61 3.00 -6.66
CA ALA A 249 20.49 3.80 -5.82
C ALA A 249 19.68 4.81 -5.03
N LEU A 250 19.95 4.88 -3.71
CA LEU A 250 19.43 5.97 -2.89
C LEU A 250 20.34 7.17 -2.99
N ILE A 251 19.73 8.30 -3.25
CA ILE A 251 20.43 9.59 -3.42
C ILE A 251 19.84 10.64 -2.49
N GLN A 252 20.68 11.57 -2.09
CA GLN A 252 20.27 12.73 -1.30
C GLN A 252 20.29 13.98 -2.19
N TYR A 253 19.15 14.67 -2.29
CA TYR A 253 19.00 15.89 -3.09
C TYR A 253 19.15 17.20 -2.32
N GLY A 254 19.39 17.15 -1.04
CA GLY A 254 19.47 18.36 -0.20
C GLY A 254 19.00 18.10 1.21
N TRP A 255 18.38 19.11 1.79
CA TRP A 255 17.94 19.09 3.17
C TRP A 255 16.55 19.70 3.29
N ASP A 256 15.64 19.00 3.96
CA ASP A 256 14.38 19.55 4.43
C ASP A 256 14.63 20.31 5.74
N LEU A 257 14.06 21.48 5.86
CA LEU A 257 14.23 22.34 7.03
C LEU A 257 12.92 22.35 7.84
N HIS A 258 12.98 21.83 9.04
CA HIS A 258 11.87 21.87 9.99
C HIS A 258 12.18 22.89 11.09
N ILE A 259 11.23 23.79 11.36
CA ILE A 259 11.34 24.77 12.44
C ILE A 259 10.58 24.22 13.64
N LEU A 260 11.33 23.86 14.70
CA LEU A 260 10.78 23.49 15.98
C LEU A 260 10.92 24.70 16.93
N ASP A 261 9.82 25.13 17.56
CA ASP A 261 9.78 26.15 18.61
C ASP A 261 10.52 27.47 18.27
N GLU A 262 10.11 28.17 17.20
CA GLU A 262 10.57 29.50 16.76
C GLU A 262 12.10 29.73 16.66
N LYS A 263 12.95 28.84 17.18
CA LYS A 263 14.41 29.01 17.26
C LYS A 263 15.24 27.78 16.83
N GLN A 264 14.66 26.61 16.72
CA GLN A 264 15.43 25.42 16.43
C GLN A 264 15.14 24.93 14.99
N ILE A 265 16.15 25.00 14.13
CA ILE A 265 16.07 24.49 12.76
C ILE A 265 16.64 23.07 12.76
N VAL A 266 15.79 22.09 12.48
CA VAL A 266 16.20 20.71 12.23
C VAL A 266 16.40 20.54 10.73
N LYS A 267 17.54 19.99 10.34
CA LYS A 267 17.86 19.64 8.95
C LYS A 267 17.72 18.13 8.77
N GLU A 268 16.80 17.72 7.93
CA GLU A 268 16.65 16.31 7.54
C GLU A 268 17.08 16.11 6.10
N PRO A 269 17.84 15.06 5.76
CA PRO A 269 18.25 14.81 4.39
C PRO A 269 17.04 14.42 3.54
N HIS A 270 16.83 15.13 2.43
CA HIS A 270 15.81 14.77 1.44
C HIS A 270 16.35 13.65 0.56
N HIS A 271 15.75 12.46 0.69
CA HIS A 271 16.15 11.27 -0.07
C HIS A 271 15.20 10.96 -1.21
N ASP A 272 15.76 10.43 -2.28
CA ASP A 272 15.01 9.87 -3.41
C ASP A 272 15.71 8.63 -3.93
N ILE A 273 15.07 7.92 -4.84
CA ILE A 273 15.61 6.72 -5.48
C ILE A 273 15.85 6.96 -6.97
N LEU A 274 16.94 6.41 -7.49
CA LEU A 274 17.25 6.38 -8.90
C LEU A 274 17.57 4.97 -9.36
N GLY A 275 17.15 4.64 -10.57
CA GLY A 275 17.49 3.36 -11.19
C GLY A 275 16.70 3.10 -12.45
N TYR A 276 17.17 2.16 -13.25
CA TYR A 276 16.47 1.69 -14.43
C TYR A 276 15.08 1.17 -14.09
N THR A 277 14.97 0.36 -13.04
CA THR A 277 13.73 -0.20 -12.50
C THR A 277 12.66 0.86 -12.21
N VAL A 278 13.05 2.01 -11.61
CA VAL A 278 12.13 3.11 -11.33
C VAL A 278 11.56 3.67 -12.63
N ASN A 279 12.43 3.92 -13.62
CA ASN A 279 12.02 4.47 -14.90
C ASN A 279 11.11 3.50 -15.67
N VAL A 280 11.45 2.20 -15.65
CA VAL A 280 10.65 1.15 -16.28
C VAL A 280 9.28 1.05 -15.65
N ALA A 281 9.18 0.97 -14.31
CA ALA A 281 7.91 0.91 -13.59
C ALA A 281 6.99 2.08 -13.93
N VAL A 282 7.53 3.31 -13.92
CA VAL A 282 6.77 4.52 -14.26
C VAL A 282 6.32 4.51 -15.73
N LYS A 283 7.21 4.16 -16.66
CA LYS A 283 6.89 4.20 -18.09
C LYS A 283 5.92 3.10 -18.51
N MET A 284 6.07 1.88 -18.01
CA MET A 284 5.16 0.80 -18.38
C MET A 284 3.76 0.98 -17.80
N THR A 285 3.56 1.80 -16.74
CA THR A 285 2.24 2.13 -16.23
C THR A 285 1.34 2.71 -17.32
N SER A 286 1.89 3.52 -18.23
CA SER A 286 1.12 4.09 -19.35
C SER A 286 0.68 3.05 -20.40
N LEU A 287 1.28 1.87 -20.38
CA LEU A 287 0.91 0.75 -21.26
C LEU A 287 -0.27 -0.07 -20.73
N ALA A 288 -0.61 0.09 -19.46
CA ALA A 288 -1.75 -0.59 -18.86
C ALA A 288 -3.07 0.00 -19.37
N ASN A 289 -4.06 -0.87 -19.55
CA ASN A 289 -5.44 -0.44 -19.74
C ASN A 289 -5.98 0.23 -18.46
N PRO A 290 -7.02 1.06 -18.53
CA PRO A 290 -7.74 1.51 -17.34
C PRO A 290 -8.13 0.31 -16.46
N ASN A 291 -7.91 0.42 -15.16
CA ASN A 291 -8.04 -0.66 -14.17
C ASN A 291 -7.17 -1.88 -14.49
N GLY A 292 -6.03 -1.65 -15.14
CA GLY A 292 -5.07 -2.66 -15.52
C GLY A 292 -3.79 -2.61 -14.68
N LEU A 293 -3.15 -3.77 -14.59
CA LEU A 293 -1.87 -3.98 -13.94
C LEU A 293 -0.88 -4.53 -14.97
N VAL A 294 0.30 -3.91 -15.05
CA VAL A 294 1.42 -4.43 -15.84
C VAL A 294 2.62 -4.70 -14.95
N VAL A 295 3.36 -5.74 -15.26
CA VAL A 295 4.59 -6.12 -14.56
C VAL A 295 5.74 -6.25 -15.55
N GLY A 296 6.94 -5.85 -15.12
CA GLY A 296 8.15 -6.06 -15.90
C GLY A 296 8.59 -7.52 -15.92
N GLN A 297 9.45 -7.87 -16.91
CA GLN A 297 9.98 -9.24 -17.04
C GLN A 297 10.70 -9.71 -15.77
N SER A 298 11.36 -8.83 -15.04
CA SER A 298 12.05 -9.17 -13.78
C SER A 298 11.06 -9.70 -12.73
N VAL A 299 9.92 -9.03 -12.56
CA VAL A 299 8.84 -9.49 -11.68
C VAL A 299 8.25 -10.79 -12.21
N TYR A 300 7.90 -10.86 -13.49
CA TYR A 300 7.28 -12.05 -14.09
C TYR A 300 8.12 -13.32 -13.90
N HIS A 301 9.44 -13.23 -14.03
CA HIS A 301 10.34 -14.38 -13.86
C HIS A 301 10.39 -14.89 -12.40
N ILE A 302 10.13 -14.04 -11.41
CA ILE A 302 10.09 -14.41 -9.99
C ILE A 302 8.81 -15.16 -9.63
N LEU A 303 7.70 -14.89 -10.34
CA LEU A 303 6.40 -15.48 -10.04
C LEU A 303 6.37 -17.00 -10.23
N ASP A 304 5.53 -17.67 -9.45
CA ASP A 304 5.19 -19.07 -9.66
C ASP A 304 4.27 -19.26 -10.87
N GLU A 305 4.10 -20.49 -11.32
CA GLU A 305 3.29 -20.81 -12.52
C GLU A 305 1.81 -20.41 -12.37
N LYS A 306 1.27 -20.46 -11.14
CA LYS A 306 -0.10 -20.05 -10.87
C LYS A 306 -0.26 -18.54 -11.07
N GLN A 307 0.67 -17.74 -10.57
CA GLN A 307 0.65 -16.31 -10.76
C GLN A 307 0.97 -15.91 -12.20
N LYS A 308 1.96 -16.54 -12.83
CA LYS A 308 2.27 -16.33 -14.25
C LYS A 308 1.08 -16.54 -15.15
N SER A 309 0.24 -17.55 -14.88
CA SER A 309 -0.95 -17.83 -15.66
C SER A 309 -2.00 -16.70 -15.69
N THR A 310 -1.92 -15.78 -14.71
CA THR A 310 -2.79 -14.59 -14.63
C THR A 310 -2.28 -13.40 -15.46
N PHE A 311 -1.13 -13.54 -16.09
CA PHE A 311 -0.52 -12.52 -16.95
C PHE A 311 -0.38 -13.04 -18.38
N GLU A 312 -0.28 -12.11 -19.31
CA GLU A 312 0.04 -12.35 -20.72
C GLU A 312 1.06 -11.31 -21.21
N ILE A 313 1.89 -11.74 -22.17
CA ILE A 313 2.87 -10.83 -22.74
C ILE A 313 2.17 -9.70 -23.49
N LEU A 314 2.58 -8.48 -23.24
CA LEU A 314 2.06 -7.31 -23.92
C LEU A 314 2.85 -7.07 -25.21
N ASN A 315 2.20 -7.24 -26.36
CA ASN A 315 2.81 -6.94 -27.65
C ASN A 315 2.82 -5.42 -27.87
N ILE A 316 3.99 -4.79 -27.69
CA ILE A 316 4.15 -3.35 -27.78
C ILE A 316 4.94 -3.02 -29.05
N ASN A 317 4.50 -1.97 -29.75
CA ASN A 317 5.26 -1.46 -30.90
C ASN A 317 6.62 -0.91 -30.42
N SER A 318 7.69 -1.18 -31.16
CA SER A 318 9.05 -0.70 -30.89
C SER A 318 9.17 0.81 -30.77
N ASP A 319 8.29 1.56 -31.42
CA ASP A 319 8.25 3.03 -31.33
C ASP A 319 7.72 3.51 -29.97
N ALA A 320 6.88 2.72 -29.32
CA ALA A 320 6.30 3.03 -28.01
C ALA A 320 7.13 2.49 -26.84
N TRP A 321 7.94 1.46 -27.07
CA TRP A 321 8.72 0.79 -26.03
C TRP A 321 10.07 0.31 -26.58
N SER A 322 11.13 0.99 -26.18
CA SER A 322 12.51 0.73 -26.61
C SER A 322 13.48 0.40 -25.47
N TYR A 323 12.95 0.12 -24.28
CA TYR A 323 13.78 -0.25 -23.14
C TYR A 323 14.39 -1.63 -23.35
N MET A 324 15.68 -1.75 -23.03
CA MET A 324 16.46 -2.97 -23.24
C MET A 324 16.76 -3.62 -21.89
N ASP A 325 16.73 -4.93 -21.84
CA ASP A 325 17.27 -5.67 -20.70
C ASP A 325 18.80 -5.62 -20.73
N GLU A 326 19.41 -5.10 -19.66
CA GLU A 326 20.85 -4.90 -19.58
C GLU A 326 21.66 -6.21 -19.70
N LYS A 327 21.07 -7.34 -19.30
CA LYS A 327 21.75 -8.64 -19.27
C LYS A 327 21.69 -9.35 -20.63
N SER A 328 20.52 -9.35 -21.25
CA SER A 328 20.29 -10.08 -22.52
C SER A 328 20.52 -9.22 -23.75
N GLY A 329 20.48 -7.88 -23.62
CA GLY A 329 20.52 -6.96 -24.76
C GLY A 329 19.28 -7.03 -25.66
N THR A 330 18.18 -7.65 -25.18
CA THR A 330 16.91 -7.74 -25.89
C THR A 330 15.92 -6.70 -25.36
N ILE A 331 14.84 -6.46 -26.09
CA ILE A 331 13.77 -5.57 -25.63
C ILE A 331 13.20 -6.12 -24.30
N TYR A 332 13.12 -5.25 -23.29
CA TYR A 332 12.58 -5.57 -21.98
C TYR A 332 11.09 -5.90 -22.09
N GLN A 333 10.70 -7.11 -21.71
CA GLN A 333 9.34 -7.59 -21.86
C GLN A 333 8.44 -7.06 -20.75
N VAL A 334 7.21 -6.73 -21.11
CA VAL A 334 6.14 -6.29 -20.20
C VAL A 334 4.98 -7.26 -20.31
N TYR A 335 4.39 -7.58 -19.17
CA TYR A 335 3.28 -8.49 -19.05
C TYR A 335 2.07 -7.78 -18.45
N SER A 336 0.91 -7.92 -19.07
CA SER A 336 -0.36 -7.35 -18.59
C SER A 336 -1.16 -8.40 -17.83
N SER A 337 -1.82 -7.98 -16.76
CA SER A 337 -2.81 -8.83 -16.10
C SER A 337 -3.98 -9.13 -17.05
N LYS A 338 -4.38 -10.41 -17.12
CA LYS A 338 -5.60 -10.79 -17.81
C LYS A 338 -6.80 -10.18 -17.11
N GLN A 339 -7.70 -9.58 -17.87
CA GLN A 339 -8.99 -9.13 -17.34
C GLN A 339 -9.76 -10.38 -16.87
N GLN A 340 -10.19 -10.37 -15.61
CA GLN A 340 -11.04 -11.40 -15.04
C GLN A 340 -12.50 -11.17 -15.38
#